data_d524c0b7a9b54e5dec2e1778dd31390f
#
_entry.id   d524c0b7a9b54e5dec2e1778dd31390f
#
_cell.length_a   1.000
_cell.length_b   1.000
_cell.length_c   1.000
_cell.angle_alpha   90.00
_cell.angle_beta   90.00
_cell.angle_gamma   90.00
#
_symmetry.space_group_name_H-M   'P 1'
#
loop_
_entity.id
_entity.type
_entity.pdbx_description
1 polymer ?
#
loop_
_entity_poly.entity_id
_entity_poly.type
_entity_poly.pdbx_seq_one_letter_code
_entity_poly.pdbx_strand_id
1 'polypeptide(L)' 'MFCWFVKGGQYLRCESRAATDGVFEFRVLQPDGTERVERFTDAGELEKHQHAVIADVTEAGLHGPHGWNL' A
#
# COMPACT_ATOMS: atom_id res chain seq x y z
N MET A 1 1.39 5.21 -7.35
CA MET A 1 2.47 4.64 -6.52
C MET A 1 2.30 3.13 -6.45
N PHE A 2 3.40 2.42 -6.55
CA PHE A 2 3.40 0.96 -6.42
C PHE A 2 4.65 0.54 -5.65
N CYS A 3 4.49 -0.33 -4.66
CA CYS A 3 5.63 -0.87 -3.94
C CYS A 3 5.31 -2.25 -3.41
N TRP A 4 6.33 -3.00 -3.04
CA TRP A 4 6.14 -4.29 -2.40
C TRP A 4 7.12 -4.49 -1.25
N PHE A 5 6.74 -5.42 -0.38
CA PHE A 5 7.53 -5.84 0.76
C PHE A 5 7.68 -7.35 0.70
N VAL A 6 8.75 -7.87 1.27
CA VAL A 6 9.05 -9.30 1.22
C VAL A 6 9.50 -9.80 2.59
N LYS A 7 9.06 -11.02 2.93
CA LYS A 7 9.53 -11.73 4.11
C LYS A 7 9.36 -13.22 3.88
N GLY A 8 10.47 -13.97 3.95
CA GLY A 8 10.45 -15.43 3.84
C GLY A 8 9.83 -15.93 2.55
N GLY A 9 10.05 -15.22 1.42
CA GLY A 9 9.50 -15.60 0.13
C GLY A 9 8.07 -15.18 -0.09
N GLN A 10 7.45 -14.52 0.88
CA GLN A 10 6.09 -14.01 0.77
C GLN A 10 6.12 -12.51 0.46
N TYR A 11 5.18 -12.08 -0.36
CA TYR A 11 5.12 -10.70 -0.83
C TYR A 11 3.82 -10.03 -0.41
N LEU A 12 3.94 -8.78 0.01
CA LEU A 12 2.81 -7.88 0.21
C LEU A 12 2.97 -6.73 -0.76
N ARG A 13 1.91 -6.43 -1.51
CA ARG A 13 1.96 -5.35 -2.51
C ARG A 13 0.99 -4.24 -2.14
N CYS A 14 1.43 -3.00 -2.34
CA CYS A 14 0.62 -1.81 -2.12
C CYS A 14 0.57 -1.00 -3.41
N GLU A 15 -0.60 -0.49 -3.74
CA GLU A 15 -0.79 0.33 -4.93
C GLU A 15 -1.75 1.46 -4.61
N SER A 16 -1.43 2.66 -5.05
CA SER A 16 -2.37 3.77 -4.99
C SER A 16 -2.52 4.38 -6.38
N ARG A 17 -3.73 4.78 -6.70
CA ARG A 17 -4.02 5.39 -7.99
C ARG A 17 -5.21 6.32 -7.88
N ALA A 18 -5.27 7.28 -8.81
CA ALA A 18 -6.45 8.12 -8.95
C ALA A 18 -7.53 7.30 -9.65
N ALA A 19 -8.72 7.29 -9.07
CA ALA A 19 -9.90 6.69 -9.70
C ALA A 19 -10.64 7.80 -10.46
N THR A 20 -11.96 7.93 -10.28
CA THR A 20 -12.74 8.96 -10.95
C THR A 20 -13.11 10.08 -9.99
N ASP A 21 -13.27 11.30 -10.52
CA ASP A 21 -13.82 12.45 -9.79
C ASP A 21 -13.12 12.77 -8.48
N GLY A 22 -11.79 12.79 -8.50
CA GLY A 22 -11.00 13.17 -7.34
C GLY A 22 -10.95 12.12 -6.23
N VAL A 23 -11.37 10.90 -6.53
CA VAL A 23 -11.28 9.78 -5.60
C VAL A 23 -9.97 9.04 -5.85
N PHE A 24 -9.31 8.68 -4.76
CA PHE A 24 -8.08 7.88 -4.80
C PHE A 24 -8.36 6.52 -4.20
N GLU A 25 -7.76 5.47 -4.77
CA GLU A 25 -7.85 4.12 -4.23
C GLU A 25 -6.47 3.69 -3.73
N PHE A 26 -6.45 3.07 -2.56
CA PHE A 26 -5.27 2.43 -2.01
C PHE A 26 -5.57 0.94 -1.84
N ARG A 27 -4.77 0.12 -2.49
CA ARG A 27 -4.98 -1.32 -2.56
C ARG A 27 -3.81 -2.04 -1.93
N VAL A 28 -4.11 -3.00 -1.06
CA VAL A 28 -3.10 -3.86 -0.44
C VAL A 28 -3.43 -5.30 -0.77
N LEU A 29 -2.48 -6.00 -1.39
CA LEU A 29 -2.60 -7.42 -1.67
C LEU A 29 -1.71 -8.18 -0.68
N GLN A 30 -2.35 -8.95 0.19
CA GLN A 30 -1.68 -9.71 1.24
C GLN A 30 -1.02 -10.98 0.68
N PRO A 31 0.00 -11.53 1.37
CA PRO A 31 0.62 -12.78 0.93
C PRO A 31 -0.35 -13.95 0.85
N ASP A 32 -1.41 -13.95 1.64
CA ASP A 32 -2.41 -15.02 1.63
C ASP A 32 -3.44 -14.88 0.49
N GLY A 33 -3.28 -13.85 -0.36
CA GLY A 33 -4.16 -13.60 -1.48
C GLY A 33 -5.34 -12.69 -1.18
N THR A 34 -5.53 -12.28 0.07
CA THR A 34 -6.61 -11.34 0.38
C THR A 34 -6.24 -9.94 -0.11
N GLU A 35 -7.25 -9.21 -0.56
CA GLU A 35 -7.08 -7.87 -1.06
C GLU A 35 -7.95 -6.92 -0.24
N ARG A 36 -7.36 -5.78 0.09
CA ARG A 36 -8.06 -4.72 0.79
C ARG A 36 -7.97 -3.46 -0.06
N VAL A 37 -9.11 -2.81 -0.31
CA VAL A 37 -9.19 -1.57 -1.06
C VAL A 37 -9.84 -0.51 -0.20
N GLU A 38 -9.20 0.63 -0.09
CA GLU A 38 -9.73 1.79 0.62
C GLU A 38 -9.75 2.99 -0.30
N ARG A 39 -10.77 3.85 -0.15
CA ARG A 39 -10.95 5.02 -0.99
C ARG A 39 -10.82 6.28 -0.18
N PHE A 40 -10.21 7.28 -0.77
CA PHE A 40 -9.97 8.57 -0.16
C PHE A 40 -10.35 9.68 -1.14
N THR A 41 -10.90 10.76 -0.62
CA THR A 41 -11.23 11.94 -1.42
C THR A 41 -10.23 13.07 -1.21
N ASP A 42 -9.29 12.87 -0.29
CA ASP A 42 -8.26 13.84 0.05
C ASP A 42 -6.88 13.20 -0.08
N ALA A 43 -6.03 13.80 -0.89
CA ALA A 43 -4.67 13.29 -1.11
C ALA A 43 -3.86 13.25 0.19
N GLY A 44 -4.09 14.18 1.11
CA GLY A 44 -3.42 14.19 2.41
C GLY A 44 -3.80 12.99 3.27
N GLU A 45 -5.06 12.61 3.26
CA GLU A 45 -5.51 11.43 3.98
C GLU A 45 -4.95 10.15 3.37
N LEU A 46 -4.89 10.07 2.05
CA LEU A 46 -4.25 8.96 1.37
C LEU A 46 -2.79 8.82 1.79
N GLU A 47 -2.06 9.92 1.81
CA GLU A 47 -0.65 9.91 2.18
C GLU A 47 -0.45 9.44 3.62
N LYS A 48 -1.27 9.92 4.55
CA LYS A 48 -1.22 9.46 5.95
C LYS A 48 -1.46 7.96 6.05
N HIS A 49 -2.44 7.47 5.31
CA HIS A 49 -2.76 6.05 5.31
C HIS A 49 -1.61 5.22 4.75
N GLN A 50 -0.99 5.67 3.67
CA GLN A 50 0.17 5.01 3.09
C GLN A 50 1.32 4.91 4.09
N HIS A 51 1.62 6.00 4.78
CA HIS A 51 2.68 6.01 5.79
C HIS A 51 2.37 5.06 6.94
N ALA A 52 1.12 5.01 7.38
CA ALA A 52 0.70 4.12 8.46
C ALA A 52 0.85 2.65 8.05
N VAL A 53 0.45 2.31 6.83
CA VAL A 53 0.57 0.93 6.33
C VAL A 53 2.04 0.53 6.21
N ILE A 54 2.88 1.42 5.67
CA ILE A 54 4.32 1.14 5.54
C ILE A 54 4.94 0.91 6.92
N ALA A 55 4.58 1.73 7.91
CA ALA A 55 5.09 1.58 9.26
C ALA A 55 4.66 0.24 9.87
N ASP A 56 3.38 -0.14 9.72
CA ASP A 56 2.86 -1.39 10.24
C ASP A 56 3.52 -2.60 9.60
N VAL A 57 3.70 -2.57 8.28
CA VAL A 57 4.33 -3.65 7.53
C VAL A 57 5.79 -3.80 7.91
N THR A 58 6.50 -2.68 8.07
CA THR A 58 7.90 -2.69 8.49
C THR A 58 8.03 -3.23 9.90
N GLU A 59 7.15 -2.84 10.80
CA GLU A 59 7.14 -3.32 12.18
C GLU A 59 6.86 -4.81 12.24
N ALA A 60 6.06 -5.33 11.32
CA ALA A 60 5.79 -6.76 11.22
C ALA A 60 6.98 -7.56 10.68
N GLY A 61 8.06 -6.88 10.31
CA GLY A 61 9.30 -7.53 9.88
C GLY A 61 9.44 -7.75 8.39
N LEU A 62 8.54 -7.21 7.59
CA LEU A 62 8.67 -7.29 6.14
C LEU A 62 9.69 -6.24 5.67
N HIS A 63 10.47 -6.62 4.65
CA HIS A 63 11.53 -5.78 4.10
C HIS A 63 11.02 -5.00 2.90
N GLY A 64 11.30 -3.73 2.88
CA GLY A 64 10.90 -2.81 1.82
C GLY A 64 10.78 -1.39 2.33
N PRO A 65 10.12 -0.52 1.56
CA PRO A 65 9.45 -0.80 0.27
C PRO A 65 10.42 -0.95 -0.90
N HIS A 66 10.10 -1.87 -1.79
CA HIS A 66 10.81 -2.05 -3.05
C HIS A 66 9.95 -1.55 -4.19
N GLY A 67 10.58 -1.25 -5.34
CA GLY A 67 9.86 -0.83 -6.54
C GLY A 67 9.11 0.49 -6.37
N TRP A 68 9.60 1.33 -5.47
CA TRP A 68 8.98 2.60 -5.15
C TRP A 68 8.96 3.48 -6.39
N ASN A 69 7.79 3.60 -6.97
CA ASN A 69 7.61 4.44 -8.15
C ASN A 69 6.69 5.60 -7.79
N LEU A 70 7.25 6.76 -7.73
CA LEU A 70 6.51 7.97 -7.37
C LEU A 70 5.99 8.68 -8.61
#